data_041d3da813fedfea5d852a9c0f43659d
#
_entry.id   041d3da813fedfea5d852a9c0f43659d
#
_cell.length_a   1.000
_cell.length_b   1.000
_cell.length_c   1.000
_cell.angle_alpha   90.00
_cell.angle_beta   90.00
_cell.angle_gamma   90.00
#
_symmetry.space_group_name_H-M   'P 1'
#
loop_
_entity.id
_entity.type
_entity.pdbx_description
1 polymer ?
#
loop_
_entity_poly.entity_id
_entity_poly.type
_entity_poly.pdbx_seq_one_letter_code
_entity_poly.pdbx_strand_id
1 'polypeptide(L)'
;MSRISSKELVGQIMTSLLHLYTENEAKAIAYRCLDLGWDCSATDILMEKPVEISDEWEAKLGRLHSGEPLQYVMGFEFFRDRKLMVSPATLIPRPETEELVIKISPLIEKQHRVLDVGTGSGCIAVTLSIETDASIFAWDISEGALDIAKNNARLLGAQVSFLHQDVFGWEQTAGTWDFIVSNPPYVLDQEKNEMSPNVLDFEPHVALFVPDLDPLKFYQTLGDFAWSRLNPGGWLAVEINRAYGLETEKLFRQIGFSTTELHQDFNGNDRFVLAQK
;
A
#
# COMPACT_ATOMS: atom_id res chain seq x y z
N MET A 1 -16.48 -4.59 31.36
CA MET A 1 -17.22 -4.17 30.15
C MET A 1 -18.15 -3.04 30.54
N SER A 2 -17.98 -1.86 29.98
CA SER A 2 -18.87 -0.71 30.14
C SER A 2 -19.78 -0.57 28.90
N ARG A 3 -20.97 -0.02 29.10
CA ARG A 3 -21.93 0.21 28.00
C ARG A 3 -22.12 1.72 27.81
N ILE A 4 -21.95 2.18 26.58
CA ILE A 4 -21.97 3.60 26.21
C ILE A 4 -22.76 3.77 24.90
N SER A 5 -23.29 4.96 24.62
CA SER A 5 -23.88 5.19 23.30
C SER A 5 -22.78 5.37 22.22
N SER A 6 -23.08 4.90 21.01
CA SER A 6 -22.15 5.06 19.87
C SER A 6 -21.78 6.54 19.60
N LYS A 7 -22.72 7.46 19.81
CA LYS A 7 -22.48 8.91 19.67
C LYS A 7 -21.53 9.45 20.75
N GLU A 8 -21.70 8.99 21.98
CA GLU A 8 -20.80 9.37 23.09
C GLU A 8 -19.39 8.81 22.86
N LEU A 9 -19.26 7.56 22.38
CA LEU A 9 -17.97 6.96 22.05
C LEU A 9 -17.28 7.72 20.90
N VAL A 10 -18.02 8.10 19.86
CA VAL A 10 -17.47 8.99 18.80
C VAL A 10 -16.92 10.27 19.40
N GLY A 11 -17.65 10.94 20.29
CA GLY A 11 -17.20 12.15 20.96
C GLY A 11 -15.94 11.95 21.79
N GLN A 12 -15.84 10.84 22.50
CA GLN A 12 -14.64 10.49 23.29
C GLN A 12 -13.42 10.25 22.37
N ILE A 13 -13.58 9.44 21.31
CA ILE A 13 -12.49 9.17 20.35
C ILE A 13 -12.06 10.50 19.67
N MET A 14 -13.00 11.28 19.14
CA MET A 14 -12.69 12.57 18.52
C MET A 14 -11.87 13.46 19.48
N THR A 15 -12.36 13.66 20.70
CA THR A 15 -11.70 14.52 21.68
C THR A 15 -10.27 14.04 21.99
N SER A 16 -10.08 12.72 22.08
CA SER A 16 -8.77 12.12 22.34
C SER A 16 -7.78 12.28 21.19
N LEU A 17 -8.25 12.55 19.96
CA LEU A 17 -7.44 12.67 18.75
C LEU A 17 -7.15 14.12 18.32
N LEU A 18 -7.81 15.12 18.91
CA LEU A 18 -7.66 16.54 18.53
C LEU A 18 -6.25 17.11 18.74
N HIS A 19 -5.39 16.46 19.50
CA HIS A 19 -4.00 16.86 19.66
C HIS A 19 -3.11 16.40 18.48
N LEU A 20 -3.59 15.48 17.63
CA LEU A 20 -2.86 14.90 16.49
C LEU A 20 -3.49 15.26 15.14
N TYR A 21 -4.81 15.46 15.11
CA TYR A 21 -5.60 15.58 13.87
C TYR A 21 -6.52 16.80 13.90
N THR A 22 -6.88 17.27 12.71
CA THR A 22 -7.98 18.24 12.59
C THR A 22 -9.29 17.62 13.05
N GLU A 23 -10.29 18.46 13.38
CA GLU A 23 -11.62 18.00 13.81
C GLU A 23 -12.28 17.06 12.78
N ASN A 24 -12.15 17.37 11.49
CA ASN A 24 -12.70 16.55 10.43
C ASN A 24 -12.02 15.19 10.32
N GLU A 25 -10.70 15.13 10.44
CA GLU A 25 -9.93 13.88 10.42
C GLU A 25 -10.23 13.03 11.66
N ALA A 26 -10.21 13.63 12.85
CA ALA A 26 -10.55 12.96 14.10
C ALA A 26 -11.98 12.37 14.05
N LYS A 27 -12.93 13.10 13.44
CA LYS A 27 -14.28 12.61 13.20
C LYS A 27 -14.31 11.43 12.24
N ALA A 28 -13.60 11.52 11.12
CA ALA A 28 -13.54 10.42 10.15
C ALA A 28 -12.95 9.15 10.77
N ILE A 29 -11.87 9.28 11.55
CA ILE A 29 -11.24 8.17 12.27
C ILE A 29 -12.22 7.56 13.28
N ALA A 30 -12.93 8.39 14.06
CA ALA A 30 -13.88 7.92 15.04
C ALA A 30 -15.05 7.15 14.40
N TYR A 31 -15.63 7.66 13.31
CA TYR A 31 -16.68 6.98 12.58
C TYR A 31 -16.19 5.64 12.00
N ARG A 32 -15.00 5.64 11.38
CA ARG A 32 -14.40 4.42 10.85
C ARG A 32 -14.08 3.39 11.95
N CYS A 33 -13.63 3.86 13.13
CA CYS A 33 -13.41 3.01 14.29
C CYS A 33 -14.68 2.29 14.74
N LEU A 34 -15.83 3.00 14.80
CA LEU A 34 -17.09 2.41 15.18
C LEU A 34 -17.65 1.47 14.11
N ASP A 35 -17.51 1.81 12.84
CA ASP A 35 -17.87 0.94 11.72
C ASP A 35 -17.09 -0.40 11.82
N LEU A 36 -15.77 -0.34 11.90
CA LEU A 36 -14.91 -1.52 11.93
C LEU A 36 -14.99 -2.33 13.23
N GLY A 37 -15.27 -1.68 14.36
CA GLY A 37 -15.25 -2.28 15.68
C GLY A 37 -16.58 -2.81 16.18
N TRP A 38 -17.65 -2.14 15.83
CA TRP A 38 -19.00 -2.44 16.35
C TRP A 38 -20.06 -2.58 15.27
N ASP A 39 -19.67 -2.59 14.00
CA ASP A 39 -20.62 -2.61 12.87
C ASP A 39 -21.68 -1.50 13.04
N CYS A 40 -21.19 -0.29 13.33
CA CYS A 40 -22.02 0.89 13.52
C CYS A 40 -21.93 1.82 12.33
N SER A 41 -22.99 1.86 11.55
CA SER A 41 -23.18 2.83 10.47
C SER A 41 -23.34 4.27 11.01
N ALA A 42 -23.19 5.27 10.13
CA ALA A 42 -23.50 6.66 10.49
C ALA A 42 -24.92 6.84 11.02
N THR A 43 -25.90 6.08 10.51
CA THR A 43 -27.27 6.07 11.00
C THR A 43 -27.36 5.50 12.41
N ASP A 44 -26.66 4.39 12.70
CA ASP A 44 -26.63 3.80 14.05
C ASP A 44 -26.05 4.79 15.08
N ILE A 45 -25.02 5.56 14.68
CA ILE A 45 -24.42 6.60 15.52
C ILE A 45 -25.43 7.73 15.80
N LEU A 46 -26.17 8.18 14.79
CA LEU A 46 -27.24 9.18 14.96
C LEU A 46 -28.39 8.69 15.85
N MET A 47 -28.70 7.40 15.77
CA MET A 47 -29.73 6.75 16.61
C MET A 47 -29.18 6.36 17.99
N GLU A 48 -27.94 6.71 18.30
CA GLU A 48 -27.31 6.45 19.61
C GLU A 48 -27.30 4.96 20.00
N LYS A 49 -27.08 4.06 19.00
CA LYS A 49 -27.00 2.61 19.22
C LYS A 49 -26.04 2.30 20.37
N PRO A 50 -26.45 1.50 21.38
CA PRO A 50 -25.57 1.15 22.48
C PRO A 50 -24.46 0.21 22.02
N VAL A 51 -23.23 0.46 22.46
CA VAL A 51 -22.02 -0.34 22.22
C VAL A 51 -21.41 -0.79 23.54
N GLU A 52 -20.76 -1.94 23.53
CA GLU A 52 -20.05 -2.48 24.69
C GLU A 52 -18.55 -2.33 24.50
N ILE A 53 -17.87 -1.76 25.48
CA ILE A 53 -16.42 -1.59 25.49
C ILE A 53 -15.82 -2.70 26.34
N SER A 54 -15.05 -3.59 25.72
CA SER A 54 -14.23 -4.59 26.39
C SER A 54 -12.87 -4.02 26.75
N ASP A 55 -12.13 -4.72 27.64
CA ASP A 55 -10.76 -4.37 28.01
C ASP A 55 -9.83 -4.34 26.77
N GLU A 56 -10.08 -5.21 25.77
CA GLU A 56 -9.38 -5.20 24.49
C GLU A 56 -9.60 -3.87 23.75
N TRP A 57 -10.85 -3.36 23.73
CA TRP A 57 -11.14 -2.09 23.08
C TRP A 57 -10.56 -0.90 23.84
N GLU A 58 -10.52 -0.93 25.17
CA GLU A 58 -9.82 0.11 25.94
C GLU A 58 -8.34 0.19 25.55
N ALA A 59 -7.68 -0.98 25.39
CA ALA A 59 -6.30 -1.02 24.92
C ALA A 59 -6.15 -0.48 23.49
N LYS A 60 -7.06 -0.81 22.55
CA LYS A 60 -7.07 -0.28 21.18
C LYS A 60 -7.28 1.25 21.16
N LEU A 61 -8.18 1.77 21.96
CA LEU A 61 -8.41 3.22 22.09
C LEU A 61 -7.15 3.93 22.65
N GLY A 62 -6.43 3.29 23.59
CA GLY A 62 -5.14 3.80 24.08
C GLY A 62 -4.08 3.90 22.97
N ARG A 63 -4.00 2.91 22.08
CA ARG A 63 -3.10 2.93 20.91
C ARG A 63 -3.49 4.05 19.92
N LEU A 64 -4.78 4.22 19.62
CA LEU A 64 -5.26 5.34 18.80
C LEU A 64 -4.89 6.69 19.40
N HIS A 65 -5.07 6.86 20.71
CA HIS A 65 -4.71 8.09 21.42
C HIS A 65 -3.20 8.40 21.34
N SER A 66 -2.34 7.39 21.26
CA SER A 66 -0.90 7.57 21.06
C SER A 66 -0.50 7.92 19.61
N GLY A 67 -1.45 8.02 18.69
CA GLY A 67 -1.25 8.34 17.28
C GLY A 67 -1.01 7.16 16.37
N GLU A 68 -1.13 5.93 16.88
CA GLU A 68 -0.98 4.74 16.05
C GLU A 68 -2.10 4.70 14.97
N PRO A 69 -1.77 4.45 13.69
CA PRO A 69 -2.76 4.38 12.63
C PRO A 69 -3.89 3.40 12.95
N LEU A 70 -5.14 3.79 12.66
CA LEU A 70 -6.31 2.94 12.91
C LEU A 70 -6.15 1.55 12.29
N GLN A 71 -5.55 1.45 11.12
CA GLN A 71 -5.32 0.20 10.43
C GLN A 71 -4.42 -0.76 11.22
N TYR A 72 -3.37 -0.26 11.86
CA TYR A 72 -2.52 -1.08 12.73
C TYR A 72 -3.22 -1.44 14.03
N VAL A 73 -3.99 -0.53 14.60
CA VAL A 73 -4.81 -0.81 15.78
C VAL A 73 -5.83 -1.91 15.50
N MET A 74 -6.45 -1.88 14.32
CA MET A 74 -7.42 -2.89 13.87
C MET A 74 -6.74 -4.17 13.37
N GLY A 75 -5.48 -4.08 12.92
CA GLY A 75 -4.70 -5.15 12.35
C GLY A 75 -5.00 -5.44 10.88
N PHE A 76 -5.78 -4.60 10.22
CA PHE A 76 -6.13 -4.78 8.80
C PHE A 76 -6.49 -3.47 8.11
N GLU A 77 -6.44 -3.50 6.77
CA GLU A 77 -7.04 -2.49 5.88
C GLU A 77 -7.79 -3.19 4.73
N PHE A 78 -8.74 -2.48 4.15
CA PHE A 78 -9.39 -2.94 2.93
C PHE A 78 -8.63 -2.45 1.70
N PHE A 79 -8.47 -3.34 0.72
CA PHE A 79 -7.89 -3.05 -0.57
C PHE A 79 -8.68 -3.82 -1.64
N ARG A 80 -9.26 -3.11 -2.59
CA ARG A 80 -10.15 -3.71 -3.60
C ARG A 80 -11.21 -4.63 -2.96
N ASP A 81 -11.93 -4.11 -1.94
CA ASP A 81 -12.94 -4.81 -1.14
C ASP A 81 -12.44 -6.08 -0.41
N ARG A 82 -11.12 -6.30 -0.34
CA ARG A 82 -10.51 -7.43 0.36
C ARG A 82 -9.88 -6.97 1.67
N LYS A 83 -10.16 -7.71 2.73
CA LYS A 83 -9.56 -7.47 4.03
C LYS A 83 -8.13 -8.03 4.04
N LEU A 84 -7.15 -7.15 4.06
CA LEU A 84 -5.73 -7.48 4.15
C LEU A 84 -5.20 -7.19 5.56
N MET A 85 -4.54 -8.15 6.18
CA MET A 85 -3.83 -7.94 7.43
C MET A 85 -2.67 -6.99 7.20
N VAL A 86 -2.46 -6.07 8.15
CA VAL A 86 -1.35 -5.13 8.17
C VAL A 86 -0.73 -5.05 9.57
N SER A 87 0.53 -4.66 9.62
CA SER A 87 1.26 -4.40 10.87
C SER A 87 2.36 -3.35 10.61
N PRO A 88 3.06 -2.85 11.63
CA PRO A 88 4.20 -1.95 11.43
C PRO A 88 5.35 -2.50 10.56
N ALA A 89 5.28 -3.78 10.15
CA ALA A 89 6.20 -4.36 9.17
C ALA A 89 5.86 -4.04 7.71
N THR A 90 4.68 -3.50 7.42
CA THR A 90 4.19 -3.24 6.06
C THR A 90 3.64 -1.83 5.92
N LEU A 91 3.85 -1.20 4.77
CA LEU A 91 3.10 0.01 4.41
C LEU A 91 1.59 -0.30 4.44
N ILE A 92 0.79 0.63 4.97
CA ILE A 92 -0.67 0.53 4.87
C ILE A 92 -1.06 0.72 3.40
N PRO A 93 -1.82 -0.22 2.78
CA PRO A 93 -2.26 -0.08 1.39
C PRO A 93 -2.96 1.27 1.12
N ARG A 94 -2.62 1.90 0.00
CA ARG A 94 -3.14 3.22 -0.37
C ARG A 94 -4.18 3.11 -1.48
N PRO A 95 -5.17 4.02 -1.52
CA PRO A 95 -6.17 4.05 -2.60
C PRO A 95 -5.54 4.22 -3.99
N GLU A 96 -4.46 5.00 -4.12
CA GLU A 96 -3.75 5.19 -5.38
C GLU A 96 -3.15 3.87 -5.90
N THR A 97 -2.68 3.01 -5.00
CA THR A 97 -2.19 1.67 -5.38
C THR A 97 -3.32 0.77 -5.91
N GLU A 98 -4.58 0.95 -5.44
CA GLU A 98 -5.74 0.29 -6.07
C GLU A 98 -5.94 0.72 -7.52
N GLU A 99 -5.75 2.03 -7.80
CA GLU A 99 -5.86 2.56 -9.16
C GLU A 99 -4.80 1.98 -10.09
N LEU A 100 -3.56 1.78 -9.58
CA LEU A 100 -2.52 1.08 -10.33
C LEU A 100 -2.98 -0.33 -10.71
N VAL A 101 -3.50 -1.11 -9.74
CA VAL A 101 -4.00 -2.46 -9.99
C VAL A 101 -5.14 -2.46 -11.02
N ILE A 102 -6.11 -1.54 -10.91
CA ILE A 102 -7.21 -1.40 -11.88
C ILE A 102 -6.67 -1.17 -13.29
N LYS A 103 -5.65 -0.33 -13.41
CA LYS A 103 -5.05 0.03 -14.70
C LYS A 103 -4.30 -1.12 -15.34
N ILE A 104 -3.56 -1.90 -14.56
CA ILE A 104 -2.70 -2.96 -15.11
C ILE A 104 -3.41 -4.31 -15.27
N SER A 105 -4.42 -4.64 -14.46
CA SER A 105 -5.12 -5.93 -14.54
C SER A 105 -5.61 -6.29 -15.95
N PRO A 106 -6.16 -5.36 -16.77
CA PRO A 106 -6.57 -5.67 -18.14
C PRO A 106 -5.43 -6.00 -19.11
N LEU A 107 -4.18 -5.64 -18.77
CA LEU A 107 -2.98 -5.89 -19.58
C LEU A 107 -2.35 -7.28 -19.25
N ILE A 108 -2.81 -7.92 -18.17
CA ILE A 108 -2.27 -9.18 -17.69
C ILE A 108 -3.07 -10.35 -18.24
N GLU A 109 -2.41 -11.21 -19.00
CA GLU A 109 -3.00 -12.41 -19.59
C GLU A 109 -2.71 -13.64 -18.73
N LYS A 110 -3.53 -14.70 -18.90
CA LYS A 110 -3.45 -15.94 -18.13
C LYS A 110 -2.06 -16.61 -18.13
N GLN A 111 -1.36 -16.57 -19.28
CA GLN A 111 -0.03 -17.17 -19.43
C GLN A 111 1.09 -16.30 -18.87
N HIS A 112 0.80 -15.05 -18.48
CA HIS A 112 1.82 -14.13 -18.01
C HIS A 112 2.43 -14.57 -16.68
N ARG A 113 3.73 -14.31 -16.55
CA ARG A 113 4.46 -14.33 -15.31
C ARG A 113 4.60 -12.90 -14.81
N VAL A 114 3.94 -12.60 -13.71
CA VAL A 114 3.87 -11.27 -13.11
C VAL A 114 4.70 -11.22 -11.84
N LEU A 115 5.53 -10.21 -11.68
CA LEU A 115 6.33 -9.98 -10.49
C LEU A 115 5.92 -8.66 -9.82
N ASP A 116 5.56 -8.72 -8.55
CA ASP A 116 5.38 -7.58 -7.65
C ASP A 116 6.66 -7.38 -6.82
N VAL A 117 7.34 -6.24 -7.00
CA VAL A 117 8.60 -5.89 -6.33
C VAL A 117 8.33 -4.91 -5.19
N GLY A 118 8.74 -5.28 -3.96
CA GLY A 118 8.40 -4.53 -2.75
C GLY A 118 6.94 -4.76 -2.36
N THR A 119 6.55 -6.03 -2.25
CA THR A 119 5.15 -6.45 -2.14
C THR A 119 4.46 -5.97 -0.85
N GLY A 120 5.21 -5.66 0.21
CA GLY A 120 4.69 -5.18 1.49
C GLY A 120 3.66 -6.15 2.10
N SER A 121 2.43 -5.71 2.27
CA SER A 121 1.32 -6.55 2.74
C SER A 121 0.84 -7.59 1.71
N GLY A 122 1.37 -7.57 0.49
CA GLY A 122 0.91 -8.38 -0.63
C GLY A 122 -0.29 -7.79 -1.37
N CYS A 123 -0.65 -6.54 -1.13
CA CYS A 123 -1.88 -5.94 -1.65
C CYS A 123 -1.98 -6.02 -3.18
N ILE A 124 -0.89 -5.76 -3.92
CA ILE A 124 -0.84 -5.90 -5.37
C ILE A 124 -0.83 -7.38 -5.76
N ALA A 125 0.15 -8.17 -5.29
CA ALA A 125 0.33 -9.56 -5.68
C ALA A 125 -0.90 -10.45 -5.38
N VAL A 126 -1.45 -10.34 -4.17
CA VAL A 126 -2.64 -11.10 -3.74
C VAL A 126 -3.86 -10.73 -4.60
N THR A 127 -4.05 -9.44 -4.84
CA THR A 127 -5.16 -8.96 -5.66
C THR A 127 -5.05 -9.45 -7.10
N LEU A 128 -3.87 -9.31 -7.73
CA LEU A 128 -3.64 -9.80 -9.09
C LEU A 128 -3.83 -11.32 -9.21
N SER A 129 -3.41 -12.08 -8.17
CA SER A 129 -3.62 -13.52 -8.14
C SER A 129 -5.10 -13.93 -8.11
N ILE A 130 -5.96 -13.10 -7.53
CA ILE A 130 -7.41 -13.35 -7.45
C ILE A 130 -8.13 -12.84 -8.70
N GLU A 131 -7.69 -11.69 -9.24
CA GLU A 131 -8.37 -11.01 -10.35
C GLU A 131 -7.90 -11.49 -11.72
N THR A 132 -6.75 -12.19 -11.80
CA THR A 132 -6.19 -12.71 -13.04
C THR A 132 -5.88 -14.21 -12.90
N ASP A 133 -5.77 -14.91 -14.03
CA ASP A 133 -5.33 -16.30 -14.05
C ASP A 133 -3.80 -16.44 -14.22
N ALA A 134 -3.05 -15.35 -14.07
CA ALA A 134 -1.61 -15.28 -14.29
C ALA A 134 -0.81 -15.97 -13.16
N SER A 135 0.45 -16.30 -13.45
CA SER A 135 1.39 -16.80 -12.44
C SER A 135 2.01 -15.63 -11.68
N ILE A 136 1.66 -15.45 -10.41
CA ILE A 136 2.08 -14.31 -9.60
C ILE A 136 3.26 -14.66 -8.70
N PHE A 137 4.26 -13.77 -8.73
CA PHE A 137 5.46 -13.80 -7.89
C PHE A 137 5.56 -12.47 -7.13
N ALA A 138 6.16 -12.50 -5.94
CA ALA A 138 6.30 -11.33 -5.11
C ALA A 138 7.64 -11.34 -4.38
N TRP A 139 8.33 -10.20 -4.41
CA TRP A 139 9.59 -9.99 -3.71
C TRP A 139 9.44 -8.90 -2.65
N ASP A 140 10.15 -9.09 -1.54
CA ASP A 140 10.35 -8.05 -0.54
C ASP A 140 11.70 -8.25 0.17
N ILE A 141 12.31 -7.16 0.60
CA ILE A 141 13.52 -7.17 1.41
C ILE A 141 13.22 -7.46 2.89
N SER A 142 11.97 -7.24 3.32
CA SER A 142 11.52 -7.43 4.70
C SER A 142 10.90 -8.82 4.87
N GLU A 143 11.51 -9.67 5.68
CA GLU A 143 10.93 -10.97 6.07
C GLU A 143 9.58 -10.77 6.79
N GLY A 144 9.47 -9.73 7.65
CA GLY A 144 8.22 -9.42 8.35
C GLY A 144 7.09 -9.02 7.39
N ALA A 145 7.39 -8.29 6.31
CA ALA A 145 6.42 -7.98 5.26
C ALA A 145 5.99 -9.26 4.52
N LEU A 146 6.94 -10.12 4.15
CA LEU A 146 6.65 -11.39 3.49
C LEU A 146 5.77 -12.31 4.36
N ASP A 147 5.94 -12.33 5.67
CA ASP A 147 5.10 -13.12 6.56
C ASP A 147 3.64 -12.62 6.56
N ILE A 148 3.44 -11.30 6.56
CA ILE A 148 2.11 -10.70 6.41
C ILE A 148 1.52 -11.02 5.03
N ALA A 149 2.28 -10.85 3.95
CA ALA A 149 1.83 -11.11 2.58
C ALA A 149 1.45 -12.58 2.37
N LYS A 150 2.25 -13.53 2.86
CA LYS A 150 1.95 -14.97 2.84
C LYS A 150 0.66 -15.30 3.62
N ASN A 151 0.48 -14.66 4.80
CA ASN A 151 -0.73 -14.84 5.58
C ASN A 151 -1.97 -14.30 4.83
N ASN A 152 -1.86 -13.13 4.19
CA ASN A 152 -2.93 -12.55 3.37
C ASN A 152 -3.27 -13.45 2.18
N ALA A 153 -2.27 -13.94 1.45
CA ALA A 153 -2.47 -14.89 0.36
C ALA A 153 -3.22 -16.14 0.84
N ARG A 154 -2.80 -16.72 1.96
CA ARG A 154 -3.45 -17.90 2.56
C ARG A 154 -4.90 -17.62 2.95
N LEU A 155 -5.18 -16.49 3.62
CA LEU A 155 -6.52 -16.12 4.09
C LEU A 155 -7.50 -15.88 2.93
N LEU A 156 -7.00 -15.33 1.83
CA LEU A 156 -7.80 -14.98 0.65
C LEU A 156 -7.78 -16.05 -0.46
N GLY A 157 -7.05 -17.16 -0.26
CA GLY A 157 -6.95 -18.24 -1.23
C GLY A 157 -6.13 -17.89 -2.48
N ALA A 158 -5.29 -16.84 -2.42
CA ALA A 158 -4.44 -16.43 -3.51
C ALA A 158 -3.21 -17.33 -3.69
N GLN A 159 -2.80 -17.54 -4.94
CA GLN A 159 -1.63 -18.35 -5.29
C GLN A 159 -0.48 -17.42 -5.69
N VAL A 160 0.43 -17.14 -4.76
CA VAL A 160 1.57 -16.23 -4.95
C VAL A 160 2.86 -16.93 -4.53
N SER A 161 3.91 -16.85 -5.36
CA SER A 161 5.26 -17.32 -5.03
C SER A 161 6.08 -16.19 -4.43
N PHE A 162 6.38 -16.28 -3.12
CA PHE A 162 7.12 -15.25 -2.39
C PHE A 162 8.62 -15.55 -2.32
N LEU A 163 9.45 -14.52 -2.49
CA LEU A 163 10.90 -14.59 -2.33
C LEU A 163 11.41 -13.40 -1.51
N HIS A 164 12.28 -13.69 -0.52
CA HIS A 164 13.03 -12.66 0.19
C HIS A 164 14.16 -12.19 -0.74
N GLN A 165 14.04 -10.98 -1.28
CA GLN A 165 14.95 -10.45 -2.29
C GLN A 165 15.03 -8.93 -2.23
N ASP A 166 16.27 -8.42 -2.17
CA ASP A 166 16.56 -7.01 -2.40
C ASP A 166 16.60 -6.74 -3.90
N VAL A 167 15.80 -5.78 -4.38
CA VAL A 167 15.80 -5.39 -5.78
C VAL A 167 17.17 -4.89 -6.27
N PHE A 168 17.99 -4.32 -5.38
CA PHE A 168 19.35 -3.88 -5.72
C PHE A 168 20.32 -5.04 -5.98
N GLY A 169 19.95 -6.27 -5.65
CA GLY A 169 20.69 -7.49 -5.94
C GLY A 169 20.04 -8.37 -7.02
N TRP A 170 19.23 -7.79 -7.89
CA TRP A 170 18.43 -8.50 -8.89
C TRP A 170 19.27 -9.33 -9.89
N GLU A 171 20.53 -8.96 -10.14
CA GLU A 171 21.43 -9.69 -11.05
C GLU A 171 21.64 -11.13 -10.63
N GLN A 172 21.53 -11.43 -9.33
CA GLN A 172 21.68 -12.77 -8.77
C GLN A 172 20.44 -13.65 -8.95
N THR A 173 19.34 -13.06 -9.43
CA THR A 173 18.09 -13.79 -9.67
C THR A 173 18.03 -14.34 -11.09
N ALA A 174 17.23 -15.40 -11.28
CA ALA A 174 17.00 -16.03 -12.57
C ALA A 174 15.56 -15.85 -13.03
N GLY A 175 15.33 -16.03 -14.33
CA GLY A 175 14.00 -16.00 -14.93
C GLY A 175 13.70 -14.72 -15.69
N THR A 176 12.61 -14.78 -16.43
CA THR A 176 12.04 -13.65 -17.19
C THR A 176 10.59 -13.45 -16.82
N TRP A 177 10.07 -12.28 -17.11
CA TRP A 177 8.75 -11.82 -16.72
C TRP A 177 8.00 -11.24 -17.91
N ASP A 178 6.69 -11.33 -17.88
CA ASP A 178 5.84 -10.65 -18.86
C ASP A 178 5.32 -9.33 -18.31
N PHE A 179 5.25 -9.24 -16.97
CA PHE A 179 4.86 -8.02 -16.28
C PHE A 179 5.64 -7.85 -14.98
N ILE A 180 6.16 -6.65 -14.73
CA ILE A 180 6.76 -6.26 -13.46
C ILE A 180 5.99 -5.06 -12.93
N VAL A 181 5.56 -5.11 -11.67
CA VAL A 181 4.88 -4.01 -10.98
C VAL A 181 5.59 -3.69 -9.68
N SER A 182 5.58 -2.42 -9.28
CA SER A 182 6.12 -1.98 -8.00
C SER A 182 5.45 -0.71 -7.52
N ASN A 183 5.22 -0.63 -6.20
CA ASN A 183 5.08 0.62 -5.47
C ASN A 183 6.34 0.78 -4.60
N PRO A 184 7.43 1.33 -5.17
CA PRO A 184 8.71 1.45 -4.46
C PRO A 184 8.71 2.62 -3.48
N PRO A 185 9.63 2.70 -2.53
CA PRO A 185 9.88 3.91 -1.75
C PRO A 185 10.18 5.10 -2.69
N TYR A 186 9.49 6.23 -2.45
CA TYR A 186 9.63 7.41 -3.30
C TYR A 186 9.54 8.75 -2.54
N VAL A 187 9.29 8.74 -1.25
CA VAL A 187 9.21 9.97 -0.44
C VAL A 187 10.62 10.45 -0.12
N LEU A 188 10.91 11.71 -0.41
CA LEU A 188 12.20 12.32 -0.11
C LEU A 188 12.36 12.59 1.41
N ASP A 189 13.59 12.53 1.90
CA ASP A 189 13.87 12.86 3.31
C ASP A 189 13.41 14.26 3.68
N GLN A 190 13.51 15.24 2.77
CA GLN A 190 13.03 16.61 2.97
C GLN A 190 11.50 16.73 3.06
N GLU A 191 10.75 15.80 2.50
CA GLU A 191 9.28 15.78 2.55
C GLU A 191 8.74 15.32 3.91
N LYS A 192 9.59 14.77 4.80
CA LYS A 192 9.20 14.33 6.17
C LYS A 192 8.47 15.40 6.96
N ASN A 193 8.86 16.66 6.79
CA ASN A 193 8.26 17.78 7.53
C ASN A 193 6.79 18.07 7.11
N GLU A 194 6.37 17.58 5.97
CA GLU A 194 5.02 17.74 5.44
C GLU A 194 4.13 16.50 5.72
N MET A 195 4.73 15.44 6.24
CA MET A 195 4.02 14.18 6.52
C MET A 195 3.34 14.20 7.88
N SER A 196 2.24 13.48 7.97
CA SER A 196 1.53 13.30 9.24
C SER A 196 2.38 12.48 10.23
N PRO A 197 2.41 12.87 11.53
CA PRO A 197 3.20 12.18 12.55
C PRO A 197 2.92 10.67 12.63
N ASN A 198 1.67 10.25 12.46
CA ASN A 198 1.28 8.84 12.49
C ASN A 198 1.95 8.01 11.40
N VAL A 199 2.25 8.58 10.22
CA VAL A 199 3.01 7.89 9.18
C VAL A 199 4.49 7.80 9.57
N LEU A 200 5.06 8.93 10.03
CA LEU A 200 6.47 9.01 10.39
C LEU A 200 6.86 8.11 11.56
N ASP A 201 5.99 8.01 12.57
CA ASP A 201 6.30 7.32 13.82
C ASP A 201 5.98 5.83 13.77
N PHE A 202 5.09 5.39 12.88
CA PHE A 202 4.56 4.03 12.91
C PHE A 202 4.77 3.22 11.61
N GLU A 203 4.82 3.86 10.44
CA GLU A 203 5.01 3.11 9.19
C GLU A 203 6.49 2.84 8.90
N PRO A 204 6.83 1.72 8.25
CA PRO A 204 8.23 1.33 8.08
C PRO A 204 8.97 2.28 7.13
N HIS A 205 9.99 2.96 7.62
CA HIS A 205 10.78 3.93 6.86
C HIS A 205 11.42 3.34 5.60
N VAL A 206 11.76 2.05 5.61
CA VAL A 206 12.31 1.34 4.45
C VAL A 206 11.32 1.27 3.28
N ALA A 207 10.01 1.35 3.56
CA ALA A 207 8.96 1.35 2.54
C ALA A 207 8.56 2.76 2.07
N LEU A 208 9.09 3.82 2.71
CA LEU A 208 8.70 5.20 2.42
C LEU A 208 9.81 5.99 1.75
N PHE A 209 11.04 5.96 2.30
CA PHE A 209 12.01 7.00 2.03
C PHE A 209 13.08 6.63 1.01
N VAL A 210 13.43 7.64 0.22
CA VAL A 210 14.55 7.64 -0.73
C VAL A 210 15.43 8.87 -0.45
N PRO A 211 16.77 8.78 -0.64
CA PRO A 211 17.66 9.93 -0.42
C PRO A 211 17.33 11.12 -1.31
N ASP A 212 17.35 12.34 -0.78
CA ASP A 212 17.11 13.58 -1.52
C ASP A 212 18.03 13.76 -2.74
N LEU A 213 19.26 13.25 -2.64
CA LEU A 213 20.27 13.37 -3.71
C LEU A 213 20.06 12.36 -4.84
N ASP A 214 19.22 11.36 -4.66
CA ASP A 214 18.96 10.33 -5.67
C ASP A 214 17.47 9.90 -5.65
N PRO A 215 16.56 10.80 -6.03
CA PRO A 215 15.12 10.55 -6.00
C PRO A 215 14.65 9.47 -6.98
N LEU A 216 15.45 9.18 -8.00
CA LEU A 216 15.12 8.17 -9.02
C LEU A 216 15.78 6.82 -8.78
N LYS A 217 16.46 6.61 -7.66
CA LYS A 217 17.26 5.41 -7.34
C LYS A 217 16.50 4.10 -7.58
N PHE A 218 15.29 3.99 -7.05
CA PHE A 218 14.48 2.79 -7.23
C PHE A 218 13.99 2.64 -8.66
N TYR A 219 13.61 3.74 -9.33
CA TYR A 219 13.14 3.71 -10.71
C TYR A 219 14.26 3.32 -11.68
N GLN A 220 15.49 3.81 -11.46
CA GLN A 220 16.65 3.38 -12.25
C GLN A 220 16.87 1.87 -12.09
N THR A 221 16.90 1.37 -10.86
CA THR A 221 17.12 -0.06 -10.60
C THR A 221 16.00 -0.93 -11.18
N LEU A 222 14.74 -0.53 -10.97
CA LEU A 222 13.58 -1.23 -11.53
C LEU A 222 13.58 -1.21 -13.07
N GLY A 223 13.95 -0.09 -13.67
CA GLY A 223 14.06 0.06 -15.11
C GLY A 223 15.14 -0.85 -15.70
N ASP A 224 16.35 -0.85 -15.13
CA ASP A 224 17.47 -1.72 -15.57
C ASP A 224 17.11 -3.20 -15.40
N PHE A 225 16.54 -3.57 -14.25
CA PHE A 225 16.04 -4.91 -13.99
C PHE A 225 14.98 -5.32 -15.01
N ALA A 226 13.96 -4.50 -15.20
CA ALA A 226 12.87 -4.78 -16.11
C ALA A 226 13.37 -4.86 -17.56
N TRP A 227 14.23 -3.94 -17.99
CA TRP A 227 14.84 -3.99 -19.31
C TRP A 227 15.61 -5.31 -19.55
N SER A 228 16.36 -5.75 -18.55
CA SER A 228 17.10 -7.02 -18.63
C SER A 228 16.20 -8.25 -18.64
N ARG A 229 15.14 -8.27 -17.84
CA ARG A 229 14.37 -9.48 -17.48
C ARG A 229 12.95 -9.56 -18.05
N LEU A 230 12.42 -8.49 -18.62
CA LEU A 230 11.15 -8.59 -19.34
C LEU A 230 11.31 -9.35 -20.65
N ASN A 231 10.32 -10.16 -20.97
CA ASN A 231 10.14 -10.73 -22.30
C ASN A 231 9.85 -9.58 -23.31
N PRO A 232 10.12 -9.78 -24.62
CA PRO A 232 9.73 -8.79 -25.64
C PRO A 232 8.22 -8.51 -25.57
N GLY A 233 7.84 -7.23 -25.54
CA GLY A 233 6.47 -6.79 -25.38
C GLY A 233 5.96 -6.76 -23.93
N GLY A 234 6.78 -7.19 -22.96
CA GLY A 234 6.44 -7.15 -21.54
C GLY A 234 6.41 -5.73 -20.97
N TRP A 235 5.76 -5.56 -19.82
CA TRP A 235 5.51 -4.27 -19.19
C TRP A 235 6.17 -4.12 -17.83
N LEU A 236 6.66 -2.91 -17.57
CA LEU A 236 6.97 -2.39 -16.23
C LEU A 236 5.91 -1.35 -15.85
N ALA A 237 5.33 -1.46 -14.66
CA ALA A 237 4.43 -0.46 -14.09
C ALA A 237 4.91 -0.05 -12.70
N VAL A 238 5.06 1.24 -12.46
CA VAL A 238 5.50 1.76 -11.15
C VAL A 238 4.59 2.88 -10.66
N GLU A 239 4.30 2.86 -9.35
CA GLU A 239 3.78 4.03 -8.66
C GLU A 239 4.93 5.01 -8.43
N ILE A 240 4.64 6.32 -8.50
CA ILE A 240 5.68 7.36 -8.46
C ILE A 240 5.34 8.50 -7.49
N ASN A 241 6.38 9.20 -7.02
CA ASN A 241 6.22 10.52 -6.45
C ASN A 241 5.74 11.47 -7.55
N ARG A 242 4.65 12.20 -7.27
CA ARG A 242 4.01 13.14 -8.22
C ARG A 242 4.97 14.20 -8.78
N ALA A 243 6.03 14.52 -8.04
CA ALA A 243 7.01 15.52 -8.47
C ALA A 243 7.99 15.01 -9.55
N TYR A 244 8.08 13.68 -9.75
CA TYR A 244 9.10 13.05 -10.61
C TYR A 244 8.50 12.24 -11.77
N GLY A 245 7.26 12.53 -12.18
CA GLY A 245 6.58 11.80 -13.24
C GLY A 245 7.30 11.88 -14.58
N LEU A 246 7.59 13.09 -15.04
CA LEU A 246 8.29 13.33 -16.32
C LEU A 246 9.73 12.79 -16.31
N GLU A 247 10.44 12.93 -15.18
CA GLU A 247 11.80 12.44 -15.02
C GLU A 247 11.84 10.91 -15.07
N THR A 248 10.89 10.23 -14.43
CA THR A 248 10.79 8.77 -14.45
C THR A 248 10.41 8.26 -15.84
N GLU A 249 9.47 8.90 -16.51
CA GLU A 249 9.11 8.58 -17.90
C GLU A 249 10.31 8.73 -18.84
N LYS A 250 11.03 9.86 -18.73
CA LYS A 250 12.25 10.11 -19.51
C LYS A 250 13.34 9.09 -19.23
N LEU A 251 13.53 8.71 -17.95
CA LEU A 251 14.48 7.69 -17.52
C LEU A 251 14.21 6.37 -18.24
N PHE A 252 12.96 5.89 -18.26
CA PHE A 252 12.63 4.62 -18.91
C PHE A 252 12.82 4.66 -20.42
N ARG A 253 12.55 5.80 -21.07
CA ARG A 253 12.92 5.99 -22.50
C ARG A 253 14.43 5.90 -22.73
N GLN A 254 15.24 6.48 -21.84
CA GLN A 254 16.71 6.43 -21.94
C GLN A 254 17.27 5.02 -21.72
N ILE A 255 16.65 4.21 -20.87
CA ILE A 255 16.99 2.79 -20.69
C ILE A 255 16.70 1.98 -21.95
N GLY A 256 15.71 2.38 -22.76
CA GLY A 256 15.41 1.75 -24.04
C GLY A 256 13.98 1.27 -24.23
N PHE A 257 13.07 1.49 -23.26
CA PHE A 257 11.66 1.11 -23.40
C PHE A 257 11.03 1.77 -24.63
N SER A 258 10.32 0.97 -25.42
CA SER A 258 9.75 1.39 -26.70
C SER A 258 8.54 2.31 -26.53
N THR A 259 7.76 2.09 -25.48
CA THR A 259 6.60 2.90 -25.10
C THR A 259 6.72 3.28 -23.63
N THR A 260 6.43 4.55 -23.32
CA THR A 260 6.36 5.02 -21.93
C THR A 260 5.14 5.91 -21.78
N GLU A 261 4.35 5.68 -20.75
CA GLU A 261 3.09 6.36 -20.49
C GLU A 261 3.06 6.89 -19.05
N LEU A 262 2.90 8.21 -18.89
CA LEU A 262 2.67 8.83 -17.60
C LEU A 262 1.17 8.96 -17.36
N HIS A 263 0.69 8.43 -16.24
CA HIS A 263 -0.73 8.43 -15.89
C HIS A 263 -0.97 9.16 -14.58
N GLN A 264 -2.13 9.81 -14.51
CA GLN A 264 -2.62 10.50 -13.33
C GLN A 264 -3.56 9.62 -12.51
N ASP A 265 -3.60 9.89 -11.19
CA ASP A 265 -4.62 9.38 -10.27
C ASP A 265 -5.96 10.12 -10.45
N PHE A 266 -7.00 9.68 -9.75
CA PHE A 266 -8.33 10.31 -9.80
C PHE A 266 -8.34 11.78 -9.31
N ASN A 267 -7.30 12.19 -8.57
CA ASN A 267 -7.13 13.57 -8.12
C ASN A 267 -6.40 14.44 -9.15
N GLY A 268 -5.94 13.87 -10.27
CA GLY A 268 -5.22 14.54 -11.34
C GLY A 268 -3.73 14.76 -11.06
N ASN A 269 -3.15 14.04 -10.10
CA ASN A 269 -1.71 14.06 -9.87
C ASN A 269 -1.02 12.97 -10.68
N ASP A 270 0.16 13.24 -11.22
CA ASP A 270 1.01 12.23 -11.82
C ASP A 270 1.30 11.13 -10.79
N ARG A 271 0.96 9.87 -11.12
CA ARG A 271 0.98 8.80 -10.13
C ARG A 271 1.58 7.48 -10.62
N PHE A 272 1.50 7.19 -11.90
CA PHE A 272 1.98 5.92 -12.43
C PHE A 272 2.77 6.13 -13.71
N VAL A 273 3.85 5.38 -13.88
CA VAL A 273 4.54 5.26 -15.17
C VAL A 273 4.48 3.81 -15.61
N LEU A 274 3.98 3.59 -16.82
CA LEU A 274 4.00 2.31 -17.51
C LEU A 274 5.02 2.37 -18.64
N ALA A 275 5.81 1.30 -18.80
CA ALA A 275 6.84 1.22 -19.82
C ALA A 275 6.84 -0.17 -20.47
N GLN A 276 6.86 -0.23 -21.83
CA GLN A 276 6.86 -1.47 -22.59
C GLN A 276 8.21 -1.70 -23.27
N LYS A 277 8.73 -2.92 -23.12
CA LYS A 277 9.99 -3.36 -23.73
C LYS A 277 9.83 -3.69 -25.22
#